data_7f5b7d55bf1553d8ef37476a2b264297
#
_entry.id   7f5b7d55bf1553d8ef37476a2b264297
#
_cell.length_a   1.000
_cell.length_b   1.000
_cell.length_c   1.000
_cell.angle_alpha   90.00
_cell.angle_beta   90.00
_cell.angle_gamma   90.00
#
_symmetry.space_group_name_H-M   'P 1'
#
loop_
_entity.id
_entity.type
_entity.pdbx_description
1 polymer ?
#
loop_
_entity_poly.entity_id
_entity_poly.type
_entity_poly.pdbx_seq_one_letter_code
_entity_poly.pdbx_strand_id
1 'polypeptide(L)'
;IPQLNTKRRVWLYLPPDYYVSNEKYAVVYMHDGQNIFDKSTSGYGEWNVDETLNKLYKEKGLKLIVVGVDHGGSERLNEYSPYKNKKYGGGKGDAYLDFIVNTLKPYIDANYKTLPNKKNTAIIGSSMGGLISHYAALKYPKVFGKIGVYSPAFWFDPEINNYTKMHANIQNTKMYFLAGGKEGANTAYTEISQTITDMNTVILILKNNGFADENIQSKVVPEGKHNEKLWSTNFEETILWLF
;
A
#
# COMPACT_ATOMS: atom_id res chain seq x y z
N ILE A 1 14.48 6.92 10.89
CA ILE A 1 13.17 6.72 11.53
C ILE A 1 13.33 6.96 13.02
N PRO A 2 13.07 8.19 13.52
CA PRO A 2 13.25 8.50 14.95
C PRO A 2 12.41 7.58 15.85
N GLN A 3 11.18 7.27 15.44
CA GLN A 3 10.24 6.44 16.18
C GLN A 3 10.72 4.99 16.42
N LEU A 4 11.65 4.53 15.58
CA LEU A 4 12.23 3.19 15.64
C LEU A 4 13.74 3.19 15.96
N ASN A 5 14.31 4.39 16.19
CA ASN A 5 15.75 4.60 16.40
C ASN A 5 16.61 3.92 15.31
N THR A 6 16.24 4.07 14.04
CA THR A 6 16.91 3.46 12.89
C THR A 6 16.91 4.38 11.67
N LYS A 7 17.58 3.97 10.61
CA LYS A 7 17.60 4.68 9.32
C LYS A 7 16.97 3.83 8.24
N ARG A 8 16.37 4.49 7.25
CA ARG A 8 15.84 3.87 6.02
C ARG A 8 16.18 4.71 4.83
N ARG A 9 16.47 4.07 3.72
CA ARG A 9 16.51 4.72 2.43
C ARG A 9 15.08 5.03 2.00
N VAL A 10 14.92 6.20 1.41
CA VAL A 10 13.67 6.64 0.79
C VAL A 10 13.96 6.94 -0.67
N TRP A 11 13.17 6.36 -1.55
CA TRP A 11 13.24 6.54 -2.98
C TRP A 11 12.17 7.54 -3.42
N LEU A 12 12.49 8.32 -4.44
CA LEU A 12 11.56 9.30 -4.99
C LEU A 12 11.46 9.13 -6.49
N TYR A 13 10.23 8.98 -6.98
CA TYR A 13 9.90 9.23 -8.37
C TYR A 13 9.23 10.59 -8.48
N LEU A 14 9.71 11.40 -9.42
CA LEU A 14 9.14 12.69 -9.78
C LEU A 14 8.66 12.63 -11.23
N PRO A 15 7.49 13.22 -11.57
CA PRO A 15 7.01 13.18 -12.95
C PRO A 15 7.99 13.86 -13.91
N PRO A 16 8.01 13.47 -15.21
CA PRO A 16 9.03 13.94 -16.17
C PRO A 16 9.15 15.46 -16.30
N ASP A 17 8.07 16.19 -16.10
CA ASP A 17 8.03 17.65 -16.18
C ASP A 17 8.23 18.37 -14.83
N TYR A 18 8.56 17.66 -13.77
CA TYR A 18 8.60 18.18 -12.40
C TYR A 18 9.45 19.47 -12.26
N TYR A 19 10.61 19.53 -12.90
CA TYR A 19 11.53 20.66 -12.73
C TYR A 19 11.14 21.88 -13.57
N VAL A 20 10.37 21.70 -14.63
CA VAL A 20 9.93 22.78 -15.52
C VAL A 20 8.49 23.23 -15.27
N SER A 21 7.70 22.43 -14.57
CA SER A 21 6.31 22.73 -14.21
C SER A 21 6.22 23.45 -12.86
N ASN A 22 5.23 24.33 -12.72
CA ASN A 22 4.85 24.93 -11.42
C ASN A 22 3.69 24.19 -10.74
N GLU A 23 3.25 23.08 -11.30
CA GLU A 23 2.15 22.29 -10.76
C GLU A 23 2.53 21.64 -9.42
N LYS A 24 1.50 21.30 -8.65
CA LYS A 24 1.60 20.46 -7.45
C LYS A 24 0.99 19.11 -7.71
N TYR A 25 1.55 18.08 -7.10
CA TYR A 25 1.29 16.69 -7.44
C TYR A 25 0.69 15.91 -6.26
N ALA A 26 -0.19 14.98 -6.55
CA ALA A 26 -0.61 13.98 -5.58
C ALA A 26 0.56 13.04 -5.27
N VAL A 27 0.56 12.47 -4.04
CA VAL A 27 1.67 11.67 -3.53
C VAL A 27 1.20 10.26 -3.20
N VAL A 28 1.96 9.28 -3.66
CA VAL A 28 1.79 7.86 -3.34
C VAL A 28 2.95 7.40 -2.45
N TYR A 29 2.67 7.03 -1.22
CA TYR A 29 3.62 6.36 -0.34
C TYR A 29 3.58 4.86 -0.61
N MET A 30 4.74 4.24 -0.84
CA MET A 30 4.83 2.80 -1.10
C MET A 30 5.80 2.13 -0.13
N HIS A 31 5.40 0.99 0.37
CA HIS A 31 6.24 0.12 1.18
C HIS A 31 7.20 -0.68 0.30
N ASP A 32 8.23 -1.27 0.92
CA ASP A 32 9.22 -2.12 0.23
C ASP A 32 9.93 -1.37 -0.91
N GLY A 33 10.38 -0.14 -0.64
CA GLY A 33 10.91 0.82 -1.61
C GLY A 33 11.99 0.28 -2.53
N GLN A 34 12.80 -0.67 -2.05
CA GLN A 34 13.83 -1.33 -2.85
C GLN A 34 13.31 -2.19 -4.01
N ASN A 35 12.01 -2.53 -4.01
CA ASN A 35 11.40 -3.40 -5.03
C ASN A 35 10.60 -2.62 -6.08
N ILE A 36 10.52 -1.28 -6.00
CA ILE A 36 9.52 -0.55 -6.81
C ILE A 36 10.07 0.10 -8.08
N PHE A 37 11.37 0.45 -8.13
CA PHE A 37 11.95 1.24 -9.23
C PHE A 37 13.16 0.62 -9.93
N ASP A 38 13.78 -0.42 -9.40
CA ASP A 38 15.01 -0.98 -9.96
C ASP A 38 15.13 -2.47 -9.63
N LYS A 39 15.15 -3.28 -10.68
CA LYS A 39 15.34 -4.73 -10.56
C LYS A 39 16.64 -5.11 -9.86
N SER A 40 17.68 -4.28 -9.96
CA SER A 40 18.98 -4.57 -9.35
C SER A 40 18.97 -4.47 -7.82
N THR A 41 18.02 -3.71 -7.25
CA THR A 41 17.85 -3.56 -5.81
C THR A 41 16.76 -4.45 -5.22
N SER A 42 15.94 -5.05 -6.08
CA SER A 42 14.86 -5.95 -5.70
C SER A 42 15.36 -7.36 -5.45
N GLY A 43 14.96 -7.96 -4.32
CA GLY A 43 15.26 -9.36 -4.00
C GLY A 43 14.30 -10.38 -4.64
N TYR A 44 13.12 -9.94 -5.09
CA TYR A 44 12.02 -10.84 -5.50
C TYR A 44 11.37 -10.48 -6.83
N GLY A 45 11.83 -9.41 -7.46
CA GLY A 45 11.25 -8.84 -8.67
C GLY A 45 10.91 -7.37 -8.48
N GLU A 46 10.57 -6.71 -9.56
CA GLU A 46 10.34 -5.28 -9.60
C GLU A 46 8.87 -4.97 -9.89
N TRP A 47 8.36 -3.88 -9.29
CA TRP A 47 7.01 -3.41 -9.56
C TRP A 47 6.88 -2.55 -10.82
N ASN A 48 8.00 -2.10 -11.41
CA ASN A 48 8.02 -1.22 -12.60
C ASN A 48 7.13 0.02 -12.42
N VAL A 49 7.25 0.68 -11.26
CA VAL A 49 6.37 1.80 -10.90
C VAL A 49 6.67 3.02 -11.76
N ASP A 50 7.93 3.34 -11.98
CA ASP A 50 8.37 4.48 -12.77
C ASP A 50 8.12 4.28 -14.27
N GLU A 51 8.29 3.07 -14.83
CA GLU A 51 7.92 2.77 -16.21
C GLU A 51 6.41 2.93 -16.42
N THR A 52 5.63 2.40 -15.48
CA THR A 52 4.16 2.52 -15.54
C THR A 52 3.73 3.99 -15.47
N LEU A 53 4.30 4.76 -14.55
CA LEU A 53 3.95 6.18 -14.42
C LEU A 53 4.46 7.03 -15.58
N ASN A 54 5.64 6.72 -16.13
CA ASN A 54 6.14 7.36 -17.35
C ASN A 54 5.23 7.08 -18.56
N LYS A 55 4.69 5.86 -18.67
CA LYS A 55 3.68 5.50 -19.67
C LYS A 55 2.40 6.32 -19.45
N LEU A 56 1.85 6.30 -18.23
CA LEU A 56 0.62 7.02 -17.89
C LEU A 56 0.75 8.54 -18.05
N TYR A 57 1.93 9.09 -17.78
CA TYR A 57 2.23 10.48 -18.07
C TYR A 57 2.06 10.79 -19.58
N LYS A 58 2.64 9.96 -20.45
CA LYS A 58 2.57 10.15 -21.90
C LYS A 58 1.16 9.93 -22.46
N GLU A 59 0.46 8.92 -21.99
CA GLU A 59 -0.83 8.48 -22.56
C GLU A 59 -2.04 9.21 -21.97
N LYS A 60 -1.97 9.58 -20.69
CA LYS A 60 -3.10 10.13 -19.92
C LYS A 60 -2.83 11.50 -19.30
N GLY A 61 -1.59 11.97 -19.34
CA GLY A 61 -1.20 13.20 -18.62
C GLY A 61 -1.21 13.04 -17.09
N LEU A 62 -1.20 11.79 -16.59
CA LEU A 62 -1.21 11.54 -15.15
C LEU A 62 0.15 11.86 -14.54
N LYS A 63 0.14 12.66 -13.49
CA LYS A 63 1.34 13.15 -12.82
C LYS A 63 1.26 12.88 -11.33
N LEU A 64 2.17 12.06 -10.82
CA LEU A 64 2.24 11.67 -9.42
C LEU A 64 3.69 11.76 -8.92
N ILE A 65 3.86 12.06 -7.64
CA ILE A 65 5.09 11.80 -6.89
C ILE A 65 4.94 10.44 -6.20
N VAL A 66 5.96 9.59 -6.26
CA VAL A 66 5.99 8.35 -5.46
C VAL A 66 7.13 8.43 -4.46
N VAL A 67 6.83 8.05 -3.22
CA VAL A 67 7.76 7.99 -2.09
C VAL A 67 7.85 6.54 -1.63
N GLY A 68 8.90 5.85 -2.02
CA GLY A 68 9.16 4.45 -1.64
C GLY A 68 10.03 4.38 -0.39
N VAL A 69 9.57 3.65 0.62
CA VAL A 69 10.34 3.44 1.86
C VAL A 69 10.84 2.00 1.89
N ASP A 70 12.16 1.82 1.99
CA ASP A 70 12.75 0.48 2.14
C ASP A 70 12.19 -0.22 3.38
N HIS A 71 11.98 -1.52 3.31
CA HIS A 71 11.68 -2.30 4.50
C HIS A 71 12.92 -2.51 5.38
N GLY A 72 12.69 -2.85 6.64
CA GLY A 72 13.74 -3.02 7.64
C GLY A 72 14.48 -4.36 7.62
N GLY A 73 14.48 -5.10 6.50
CA GLY A 73 15.07 -6.43 6.48
C GLY A 73 14.34 -7.39 7.44
N SER A 74 15.05 -7.94 8.42
CA SER A 74 14.48 -8.81 9.46
C SER A 74 13.39 -8.12 10.31
N GLU A 75 13.41 -6.79 10.39
CA GLU A 75 12.40 -6.01 11.12
C GLU A 75 11.10 -5.78 10.34
N ARG A 76 11.04 -6.15 9.05
CA ARG A 76 9.87 -5.91 8.20
C ARG A 76 8.56 -6.41 8.81
N LEU A 77 8.54 -7.62 9.33
CA LEU A 77 7.34 -8.19 9.97
C LEU A 77 6.94 -7.41 11.23
N ASN A 78 7.92 -6.94 12.01
CA ASN A 78 7.68 -6.13 13.19
C ASN A 78 7.10 -4.77 12.83
N GLU A 79 7.67 -4.11 11.82
CA GLU A 79 7.32 -2.75 11.41
C GLU A 79 6.01 -2.68 10.61
N TYR A 80 5.62 -3.76 9.93
CA TYR A 80 4.41 -3.76 9.09
C TYR A 80 3.20 -4.43 9.76
N SER A 81 3.28 -4.73 11.06
CA SER A 81 2.13 -5.18 11.85
C SER A 81 1.95 -4.35 13.12
N PRO A 82 0.73 -3.81 13.37
CA PRO A 82 0.43 -3.07 14.60
C PRO A 82 0.38 -3.96 15.82
N TYR A 83 0.01 -5.23 15.67
CA TYR A 83 -0.14 -6.18 16.76
C TYR A 83 0.91 -7.27 16.71
N LYS A 84 1.13 -7.92 17.86
CA LYS A 84 2.11 -9.00 18.00
C LYS A 84 1.51 -10.34 17.60
N ASN A 85 2.09 -10.96 16.58
CA ASN A 85 1.88 -12.38 16.32
C ASN A 85 2.78 -13.21 17.23
N LYS A 86 2.21 -14.21 17.92
CA LYS A 86 2.94 -15.04 18.89
C LYS A 86 4.13 -15.82 18.30
N LYS A 87 4.04 -16.14 17.00
CA LYS A 87 5.05 -16.96 16.29
C LYS A 87 6.05 -16.11 15.50
N TYR A 88 5.59 -15.01 14.90
CA TYR A 88 6.35 -14.30 13.87
C TYR A 88 6.78 -12.88 14.26
N GLY A 89 6.44 -12.41 15.46
CA GLY A 89 6.75 -11.03 15.89
C GLY A 89 5.64 -10.03 15.53
N GLY A 90 6.00 -8.81 15.22
CA GLY A 90 5.05 -7.71 15.00
C GLY A 90 5.03 -6.70 16.13
N GLY A 91 4.09 -5.75 16.07
CA GLY A 91 3.80 -4.80 17.16
C GLY A 91 4.57 -3.48 17.05
N LYS A 92 5.26 -3.19 15.95
CA LYS A 92 5.91 -1.89 15.70
C LYS A 92 5.21 -1.06 14.62
N GLY A 93 4.08 -1.53 14.09
CA GLY A 93 3.35 -0.86 13.00
C GLY A 93 2.92 0.55 13.34
N ASP A 94 2.54 0.81 14.59
CA ASP A 94 2.20 2.15 15.06
C ASP A 94 3.38 3.13 14.96
N ALA A 95 4.55 2.72 15.42
CA ALA A 95 5.75 3.54 15.34
C ALA A 95 6.21 3.78 13.89
N TYR A 96 6.07 2.75 13.04
CA TYR A 96 6.36 2.86 11.62
C TYR A 96 5.40 3.84 10.91
N LEU A 97 4.10 3.75 11.15
CA LEU A 97 3.13 4.68 10.57
C LEU A 97 3.25 6.09 11.13
N ASP A 98 3.59 6.22 12.40
CA ASP A 98 3.89 7.53 13.00
C ASP A 98 5.07 8.21 12.28
N PHE A 99 6.11 7.44 11.92
CA PHE A 99 7.18 7.95 11.07
C PHE A 99 6.65 8.42 9.71
N ILE A 100 5.85 7.61 9.02
CA ILE A 100 5.31 8.00 7.70
C ILE A 100 4.52 9.29 7.80
N VAL A 101 3.63 9.40 8.79
CA VAL A 101 2.66 10.50 8.91
C VAL A 101 3.25 11.76 9.52
N ASN A 102 4.05 11.61 10.58
CA ASN A 102 4.50 12.75 11.39
C ASN A 102 5.97 13.15 11.17
N THR A 103 6.74 12.35 10.40
CA THR A 103 8.12 12.68 10.06
C THR A 103 8.32 12.78 8.55
N LEU A 104 8.05 11.69 7.82
CA LEU A 104 8.34 11.62 6.38
C LEU A 104 7.40 12.52 5.56
N LYS A 105 6.08 12.38 5.76
CA LYS A 105 5.12 13.18 4.99
C LYS A 105 5.31 14.68 5.17
N PRO A 106 5.47 15.25 6.37
CA PRO A 106 5.78 16.67 6.54
C PRO A 106 7.07 17.11 5.83
N TYR A 107 8.11 16.26 5.85
CA TYR A 107 9.36 16.54 5.12
C TYR A 107 9.12 16.59 3.61
N ILE A 108 8.37 15.61 3.05
CA ILE A 108 8.04 15.57 1.62
C ILE A 108 7.21 16.80 1.23
N ASP A 109 6.18 17.13 2.02
CA ASP A 109 5.31 18.27 1.72
C ASP A 109 6.04 19.62 1.79
N ALA A 110 7.05 19.74 2.66
CA ALA A 110 7.85 20.95 2.80
C ALA A 110 8.91 21.13 1.69
N ASN A 111 9.41 20.03 1.11
CA ASN A 111 10.55 20.06 0.19
C ASN A 111 10.19 19.76 -1.28
N TYR A 112 8.97 19.28 -1.56
CA TYR A 112 8.51 18.93 -2.90
C TYR A 112 7.18 19.60 -3.23
N LYS A 113 6.87 19.71 -4.52
CA LYS A 113 5.63 20.33 -5.03
C LYS A 113 4.43 19.41 -4.82
N THR A 114 3.97 19.23 -3.58
CA THR A 114 2.89 18.30 -3.24
C THR A 114 1.53 18.97 -3.09
N LEU A 115 0.47 18.18 -3.25
CA LEU A 115 -0.90 18.45 -2.81
C LEU A 115 -1.12 17.67 -1.49
N PRO A 116 -0.96 18.31 -0.31
CA PRO A 116 -0.79 17.60 0.97
C PRO A 116 -2.08 17.03 1.57
N ASN A 117 -3.24 17.34 0.97
CA ASN A 117 -4.52 16.93 1.52
C ASN A 117 -4.84 15.44 1.29
N LYS A 118 -5.76 14.90 2.10
CA LYS A 118 -6.18 13.50 2.08
C LYS A 118 -6.52 12.98 0.68
N LYS A 119 -7.29 13.72 -0.10
CA LYS A 119 -7.76 13.27 -1.43
C LYS A 119 -6.62 13.04 -2.44
N ASN A 120 -5.45 13.64 -2.18
CA ASN A 120 -4.26 13.57 -3.02
C ASN A 120 -3.13 12.75 -2.39
N THR A 121 -3.40 12.04 -1.29
CA THR A 121 -2.42 11.21 -0.58
C THR A 121 -2.83 9.75 -0.62
N ALA A 122 -1.99 8.92 -1.21
CA ALA A 122 -2.18 7.47 -1.27
C ALA A 122 -1.13 6.72 -0.44
N ILE A 123 -1.48 5.49 -0.02
CA ILE A 123 -0.54 4.52 0.54
C ILE A 123 -0.82 3.14 -0.09
N ILE A 124 0.23 2.46 -0.55
CA ILE A 124 0.12 1.21 -1.29
C ILE A 124 1.19 0.22 -0.83
N GLY A 125 0.83 -1.03 -0.73
CA GLY A 125 1.79 -2.09 -0.46
C GLY A 125 1.23 -3.49 -0.68
N SER A 126 2.12 -4.48 -0.63
CA SER A 126 1.76 -5.89 -0.82
C SER A 126 2.11 -6.74 0.39
N SER A 127 1.41 -7.85 0.55
CA SER A 127 1.65 -8.80 1.63
C SER A 127 1.50 -8.11 3.01
N MET A 128 2.54 -8.11 3.84
CA MET A 128 2.58 -7.30 5.07
C MET A 128 2.43 -5.80 4.78
N GLY A 129 2.95 -5.30 3.62
CA GLY A 129 2.72 -3.93 3.15
C GLY A 129 1.25 -3.63 2.85
N GLY A 130 0.50 -4.62 2.37
CA GLY A 130 -0.95 -4.53 2.22
C GLY A 130 -1.69 -4.45 3.55
N LEU A 131 -1.29 -5.27 4.52
CA LEU A 131 -1.80 -5.22 5.90
C LEU A 131 -1.61 -3.83 6.52
N ILE A 132 -0.38 -3.30 6.48
CA ILE A 132 -0.09 -2.00 7.10
C ILE A 132 -0.72 -0.83 6.33
N SER A 133 -0.89 -0.93 5.00
CA SER A 133 -1.61 0.08 4.20
C SER A 133 -3.10 0.14 4.59
N HIS A 134 -3.75 -1.01 4.75
CA HIS A 134 -5.11 -1.08 5.24
C HIS A 134 -5.24 -0.48 6.64
N TYR A 135 -4.37 -0.87 7.55
CA TYR A 135 -4.35 -0.33 8.91
C TYR A 135 -4.11 1.19 8.93
N ALA A 136 -3.22 1.70 8.08
CA ALA A 136 -2.94 3.13 7.96
C ALA A 136 -4.18 3.95 7.60
N ALA A 137 -5.04 3.44 6.70
CA ALA A 137 -6.29 4.10 6.32
C ALA A 137 -7.23 4.28 7.50
N LEU A 138 -7.34 3.26 8.34
CA LEU A 138 -8.22 3.25 9.51
C LEU A 138 -7.65 4.09 10.66
N LYS A 139 -6.34 4.03 10.87
CA LYS A 139 -5.66 4.75 11.95
C LYS A 139 -5.50 6.24 11.66
N TYR A 140 -5.25 6.58 10.41
CA TYR A 140 -5.05 7.97 9.97
C TYR A 140 -6.08 8.40 8.92
N PRO A 141 -7.38 8.37 9.25
CA PRO A 141 -8.48 8.58 8.29
C PRO A 141 -8.52 9.99 7.69
N LYS A 142 -7.73 10.92 8.24
CA LYS A 142 -7.60 12.30 7.73
C LYS A 142 -6.38 12.48 6.82
N VAL A 143 -5.50 11.47 6.70
CA VAL A 143 -4.24 11.56 5.95
C VAL A 143 -4.34 10.86 4.62
N PHE A 144 -4.76 9.60 4.61
CA PHE A 144 -4.80 8.77 3.41
C PHE A 144 -6.22 8.68 2.84
N GLY A 145 -6.38 9.13 1.60
CA GLY A 145 -7.65 9.04 0.87
C GLY A 145 -7.69 7.96 -0.20
N LYS A 146 -6.56 7.33 -0.50
CA LYS A 146 -6.40 6.36 -1.58
C LYS A 146 -5.48 5.22 -1.12
N ILE A 147 -5.98 4.00 -1.16
CA ILE A 147 -5.30 2.86 -0.55
C ILE A 147 -5.19 1.72 -1.56
N GLY A 148 -3.98 1.19 -1.75
CA GLY A 148 -3.74 -0.04 -2.48
C GLY A 148 -3.36 -1.17 -1.54
N VAL A 149 -4.15 -2.23 -1.52
CA VAL A 149 -4.03 -3.37 -0.60
C VAL A 149 -3.83 -4.63 -1.44
N TYR A 150 -2.57 -5.01 -1.64
CA TYR A 150 -2.23 -6.10 -2.55
C TYR A 150 -1.86 -7.37 -1.79
N SER A 151 -2.51 -8.47 -2.10
CA SER A 151 -2.24 -9.78 -1.50
C SER A 151 -2.04 -9.70 0.02
N PRO A 152 -2.95 -9.06 0.77
CA PRO A 152 -2.68 -8.66 2.15
C PRO A 152 -2.48 -9.86 3.07
N ALA A 153 -1.47 -9.77 3.94
CA ALA A 153 -1.18 -10.78 4.95
C ALA A 153 -2.08 -10.62 6.20
N PHE A 154 -3.40 -10.54 6.04
CA PHE A 154 -4.34 -10.37 7.17
C PHE A 154 -4.31 -11.55 8.15
N TRP A 155 -3.96 -12.75 7.67
CA TRP A 155 -3.74 -13.93 8.51
C TRP A 155 -2.65 -13.73 9.59
N PHE A 156 -1.70 -12.83 9.33
CA PHE A 156 -0.62 -12.55 10.27
C PHE A 156 -1.14 -11.87 11.53
N ASP A 157 -2.18 -11.08 11.41
CA ASP A 157 -2.72 -10.21 12.45
C ASP A 157 -4.24 -10.37 12.57
N PRO A 158 -4.74 -11.37 13.32
CA PRO A 158 -6.17 -11.61 13.47
C PRO A 158 -6.95 -10.44 14.09
N GLU A 159 -6.30 -9.58 14.87
CA GLU A 159 -6.92 -8.39 15.48
C GLU A 159 -7.32 -7.33 14.44
N ILE A 160 -6.77 -7.42 13.22
CA ILE A 160 -7.11 -6.47 12.15
C ILE A 160 -8.61 -6.47 11.82
N ASN A 161 -9.28 -7.61 11.93
CA ASN A 161 -10.73 -7.71 11.69
C ASN A 161 -11.53 -6.90 12.71
N ASN A 162 -11.18 -7.01 14.00
CA ASN A 162 -11.81 -6.24 15.08
C ASN A 162 -11.52 -4.75 14.91
N TYR A 163 -10.28 -4.40 14.60
CA TYR A 163 -9.89 -3.01 14.36
C TYR A 163 -10.65 -2.43 13.15
N THR A 164 -10.76 -3.17 12.06
CA THR A 164 -11.53 -2.78 10.88
C THR A 164 -13.00 -2.52 11.24
N LYS A 165 -13.63 -3.44 11.99
CA LYS A 165 -15.02 -3.28 12.42
C LYS A 165 -15.24 -2.00 13.21
N MET A 166 -14.35 -1.65 14.11
CA MET A 166 -14.48 -0.46 14.95
C MET A 166 -14.22 0.86 14.20
N HIS A 167 -13.45 0.82 13.11
CA HIS A 167 -12.96 2.04 12.43
C HIS A 167 -13.36 2.14 10.96
N ALA A 168 -14.24 1.25 10.46
CA ALA A 168 -14.64 1.19 9.05
C ALA A 168 -15.38 2.45 8.55
N ASN A 169 -16.02 3.20 9.43
CA ASN A 169 -16.77 4.40 9.04
C ASN A 169 -15.84 5.58 8.75
N ILE A 170 -15.07 5.45 7.67
CA ILE A 170 -14.19 6.52 7.15
C ILE A 170 -14.75 7.05 5.83
N GLN A 171 -14.93 8.37 5.76
CA GLN A 171 -15.50 9.03 4.59
C GLN A 171 -14.41 9.46 3.60
N ASN A 172 -14.77 9.56 2.31
CA ASN A 172 -13.89 10.07 1.26
C ASN A 172 -12.54 9.32 1.18
N THR A 173 -12.59 7.99 1.29
CA THR A 173 -11.43 7.09 1.13
C THR A 173 -11.77 6.03 0.11
N LYS A 174 -10.88 5.79 -0.85
CA LYS A 174 -10.98 4.70 -1.82
C LYS A 174 -10.01 3.58 -1.45
N MET A 175 -10.44 2.33 -1.53
CA MET A 175 -9.60 1.15 -1.30
C MET A 175 -9.66 0.20 -2.49
N TYR A 176 -8.49 -0.08 -3.08
CA TYR A 176 -8.33 -1.09 -4.11
C TYR A 176 -7.69 -2.33 -3.52
N PHE A 177 -8.39 -3.46 -3.58
CA PHE A 177 -7.90 -4.76 -3.11
C PHE A 177 -7.53 -5.66 -4.29
N LEU A 178 -6.37 -6.31 -4.21
CA LEU A 178 -5.89 -7.26 -5.21
C LEU A 178 -5.42 -8.54 -4.53
N ALA A 179 -5.77 -9.70 -5.09
CA ALA A 179 -5.16 -10.98 -4.72
C ALA A 179 -5.00 -11.88 -5.94
N GLY A 180 -4.08 -12.82 -5.85
CA GLY A 180 -3.90 -13.88 -6.84
C GLY A 180 -4.68 -15.15 -6.46
N GLY A 181 -5.29 -15.81 -7.45
CA GLY A 181 -6.02 -17.06 -7.25
C GLY A 181 -5.13 -18.23 -6.83
N LYS A 182 -3.83 -18.16 -7.18
CA LYS A 182 -2.83 -19.21 -6.85
C LYS A 182 -1.83 -18.75 -5.77
N GLU A 183 -2.27 -17.96 -4.82
CA GLU A 183 -1.47 -17.60 -3.65
C GLU A 183 -1.55 -18.71 -2.59
N GLY A 184 -0.38 -19.24 -2.19
CA GLY A 184 -0.25 -20.36 -1.26
C GLY A 184 0.42 -21.57 -1.92
N ALA A 185 1.38 -22.17 -1.24
CA ALA A 185 2.31 -23.15 -1.81
C ALA A 185 1.67 -24.51 -2.20
N ASN A 186 0.41 -24.80 -1.80
CA ASN A 186 -0.20 -26.13 -1.97
C ASN A 186 -1.70 -26.11 -2.27
N THR A 187 -2.24 -25.06 -2.83
CA THR A 187 -3.66 -25.08 -3.20
C THR A 187 -3.87 -26.01 -4.40
N ALA A 188 -4.46 -27.17 -4.16
CA ALA A 188 -5.15 -27.89 -5.21
C ALA A 188 -6.13 -26.91 -5.88
N TYR A 189 -6.31 -26.98 -7.17
CA TYR A 189 -7.07 -26.05 -8.02
C TYR A 189 -8.53 -25.77 -7.59
N THR A 190 -8.98 -26.31 -6.47
CA THR A 190 -10.36 -26.24 -5.94
C THR A 190 -10.50 -25.48 -4.64
N GLU A 191 -9.41 -25.07 -3.98
CA GLU A 191 -9.48 -24.35 -2.71
C GLU A 191 -9.19 -22.85 -2.91
N ILE A 192 -10.10 -22.00 -2.39
CA ILE A 192 -9.89 -20.55 -2.32
C ILE A 192 -8.72 -20.30 -1.39
N SER A 193 -7.73 -19.52 -1.85
CA SER A 193 -6.57 -19.19 -1.02
C SER A 193 -6.97 -18.45 0.26
N GLN A 194 -6.24 -18.69 1.34
CA GLN A 194 -6.46 -18.00 2.62
C GLN A 194 -6.39 -16.47 2.43
N THR A 195 -5.48 -15.98 1.60
CA THR A 195 -5.37 -14.55 1.27
C THR A 195 -6.68 -13.98 0.72
N ILE A 196 -7.33 -14.69 -0.21
CA ILE A 196 -8.61 -14.27 -0.78
C ILE A 196 -9.72 -14.30 0.28
N THR A 197 -9.77 -15.36 1.09
CA THR A 197 -10.75 -15.49 2.16
C THR A 197 -10.65 -14.36 3.17
N ASP A 198 -9.45 -14.07 3.63
CA ASP A 198 -9.20 -12.99 4.59
C ASP A 198 -9.48 -11.61 3.99
N MET A 199 -9.05 -11.38 2.74
CA MET A 199 -9.35 -10.16 2.00
C MET A 199 -10.85 -9.92 1.88
N ASN A 200 -11.62 -10.93 1.45
CA ASN A 200 -13.06 -10.83 1.32
C ASN A 200 -13.76 -10.62 2.68
N THR A 201 -13.24 -11.23 3.75
CA THR A 201 -13.72 -11.01 5.11
C THR A 201 -13.55 -9.55 5.53
N VAL A 202 -12.39 -8.96 5.31
CA VAL A 202 -12.12 -7.54 5.61
C VAL A 202 -13.01 -6.63 4.77
N ILE A 203 -13.18 -6.90 3.48
CA ILE A 203 -14.08 -6.13 2.60
C ILE A 203 -15.53 -6.18 3.11
N LEU A 204 -16.00 -7.36 3.50
CA LEU A 204 -17.35 -7.52 4.06
C LEU A 204 -17.51 -6.74 5.38
N ILE A 205 -16.52 -6.80 6.26
CA ILE A 205 -16.51 -6.02 7.51
C ILE A 205 -16.57 -4.52 7.20
N LEU A 206 -15.79 -4.00 6.26
CA LEU A 206 -15.83 -2.60 5.84
C LEU A 206 -17.24 -2.18 5.41
N LYS A 207 -17.85 -2.92 4.48
CA LYS A 207 -19.19 -2.65 3.94
C LYS A 207 -20.26 -2.70 5.01
N ASN A 208 -20.24 -3.70 5.87
CA ASN A 208 -21.24 -3.88 6.94
C ASN A 208 -21.11 -2.83 8.06
N ASN A 209 -20.01 -2.07 8.10
CA ASN A 209 -19.77 -1.05 9.13
C ASN A 209 -19.66 0.38 8.55
N GLY A 210 -20.26 0.61 7.38
CA GLY A 210 -20.50 1.95 6.84
C GLY A 210 -19.48 2.47 5.83
N PHE A 211 -18.56 1.63 5.37
CA PHE A 211 -17.71 2.01 4.23
C PHE A 211 -18.52 1.93 2.92
N ALA A 212 -18.51 2.98 2.13
CA ALA A 212 -19.31 3.07 0.91
C ALA A 212 -18.83 2.09 -0.16
N ASP A 213 -19.76 1.32 -0.74
CA ASP A 213 -19.46 0.27 -1.72
C ASP A 213 -18.75 0.81 -2.96
N GLU A 214 -19.12 1.99 -3.45
CA GLU A 214 -18.51 2.66 -4.60
C GLU A 214 -17.05 3.06 -4.37
N ASN A 215 -16.61 3.07 -3.12
CA ASN A 215 -15.23 3.37 -2.73
C ASN A 215 -14.37 2.12 -2.53
N ILE A 216 -14.91 0.93 -2.82
CA ILE A 216 -14.17 -0.34 -2.79
C ILE A 216 -14.13 -0.93 -4.20
N GLN A 217 -12.93 -1.17 -4.69
CA GLN A 217 -12.67 -2.03 -5.84
C GLN A 217 -11.92 -3.27 -5.36
N SER A 218 -12.30 -4.44 -5.84
CA SER A 218 -11.55 -5.67 -5.57
C SER A 218 -11.37 -6.49 -6.84
N LYS A 219 -10.19 -7.11 -6.97
CA LYS A 219 -9.83 -7.96 -8.10
C LYS A 219 -9.10 -9.20 -7.62
N VAL A 220 -9.55 -10.36 -8.12
CA VAL A 220 -8.82 -11.62 -8.01
C VAL A 220 -8.32 -12.02 -9.40
N VAL A 221 -7.02 -12.20 -9.54
CA VAL A 221 -6.41 -12.68 -10.79
C VAL A 221 -6.29 -14.20 -10.71
N PRO A 222 -7.04 -14.99 -11.49
CA PRO A 222 -7.14 -16.44 -11.31
C PRO A 222 -5.80 -17.17 -11.28
N GLU A 223 -4.88 -16.82 -12.19
CA GLU A 223 -3.54 -17.42 -12.30
C GLU A 223 -2.46 -16.67 -11.50
N GLY A 224 -2.86 -15.62 -10.78
CA GLY A 224 -1.95 -14.76 -10.01
C GLY A 224 -1.32 -15.52 -8.86
N LYS A 225 -0.02 -15.30 -8.65
CA LYS A 225 0.77 -15.82 -7.53
C LYS A 225 1.19 -14.68 -6.62
N HIS A 226 1.54 -14.98 -5.39
CA HIS A 226 2.02 -14.01 -4.40
C HIS A 226 3.42 -13.49 -4.75
N ASN A 227 3.52 -12.59 -5.73
CA ASN A 227 4.80 -12.05 -6.19
C ASN A 227 4.65 -10.68 -6.90
N GLU A 228 5.80 -10.05 -7.12
CA GLU A 228 5.91 -8.74 -7.75
C GLU A 228 5.33 -8.69 -9.17
N LYS A 229 5.38 -9.81 -9.92
CA LYS A 229 4.78 -9.87 -11.26
C LYS A 229 3.26 -9.65 -11.22
N LEU A 230 2.56 -10.25 -10.25
CA LEU A 230 1.12 -10.00 -10.06
C LEU A 230 0.89 -8.52 -9.76
N TRP A 231 1.67 -7.97 -8.85
CA TRP A 231 1.47 -6.62 -8.34
C TRP A 231 1.81 -5.57 -9.40
N SER A 232 2.95 -5.70 -10.10
CA SER A 232 3.35 -4.79 -11.17
C SER A 232 2.35 -4.76 -12.32
N THR A 233 1.86 -5.93 -12.75
CA THR A 233 0.90 -6.03 -13.86
C THR A 233 -0.44 -5.35 -13.56
N ASN A 234 -0.82 -5.21 -12.30
CA ASN A 234 -2.08 -4.60 -11.88
C ASN A 234 -1.92 -3.17 -11.33
N PHE A 235 -0.69 -2.64 -11.26
CA PHE A 235 -0.42 -1.33 -10.69
C PHE A 235 -1.06 -0.19 -11.52
N GLU A 236 -0.99 -0.27 -12.85
CA GLU A 236 -1.61 0.71 -13.75
C GLU A 236 -3.12 0.85 -13.52
N GLU A 237 -3.84 -0.27 -13.48
CA GLU A 237 -5.30 -0.28 -13.23
C GLU A 237 -5.64 0.33 -11.88
N THR A 238 -4.87 -0.05 -10.84
CA THR A 238 -5.07 0.50 -9.49
C THR A 238 -4.88 2.00 -9.45
N ILE A 239 -3.81 2.50 -10.06
CA ILE A 239 -3.52 3.94 -10.07
C ILE A 239 -4.61 4.70 -10.82
N LEU A 240 -5.06 4.22 -11.98
CA LEU A 240 -6.13 4.84 -12.76
C LEU A 240 -7.47 4.85 -12.02
N TRP A 241 -7.75 3.86 -11.19
CA TRP A 241 -8.98 3.83 -10.41
C TRP A 241 -8.90 4.75 -9.18
N LEU A 242 -7.72 4.82 -8.55
CA LEU A 242 -7.51 5.65 -7.37
C LEU A 242 -7.49 7.14 -7.72
N PHE A 243 -6.93 7.55 -8.87
CA PHE A 243 -6.69 8.94 -9.26
C PHE A 243 -7.51 9.38 -10.46
#